data_d9fbb983a3851ac64a8636c80db2f797
#
_entry.id   d9fbb983a3851ac64a8636c80db2f797
#
_cell.length_a   1.000
_cell.length_b   1.000
_cell.length_c   1.000
_cell.angle_alpha   90.00
_cell.angle_beta   90.00
_cell.angle_gamma   90.00
#
_symmetry.space_group_name_H-M   'P 1'
#
loop_
_entity.id
_entity.type
_entity.pdbx_description
1 polymer ?
#
loop_
_entity_poly.entity_id
_entity_poly.type
_entity_poly.pdbx_seq_one_letter_code
_entity_poly.pdbx_strand_id
1 'polypeptide(L)'
;MSENISLTGLVATTPRHLVTQDGLPITSFRLASSSRRFDRAQNRWVDGETNWFTITAFRQLAINSATSVSKGDRVLVTGRLRVRDWDNGERAGTSVEIEAESIGHDLVWGSSVFTRTVLHRDNEAPDANVAVMPDESGQGSDIDELGEADDEDSAPTSRKKAMAS
;
A
#
# COMPACT_ATOMS: atom_id res chain seq x y z
N MET A 1 -25.36 -12.11 9.71
CA MET A 1 -25.00 -11.05 8.77
C MET A 1 -23.61 -10.55 9.13
N SER A 2 -22.69 -10.48 8.19
CA SER A 2 -21.36 -9.91 8.43
C SER A 2 -21.41 -8.46 7.97
N GLU A 3 -21.16 -7.54 8.88
CA GLU A 3 -21.09 -6.11 8.54
C GLU A 3 -19.68 -5.77 8.10
N ASN A 4 -19.55 -5.36 6.84
CA ASN A 4 -18.29 -4.83 6.32
C ASN A 4 -18.19 -3.33 6.65
N ILE A 5 -17.06 -2.94 7.18
CA ILE A 5 -16.76 -1.58 7.57
C ILE A 5 -15.46 -1.12 6.93
N SER A 6 -15.40 0.15 6.58
CA SER A 6 -14.17 0.81 6.13
C SER A 6 -13.75 1.88 7.11
N LEU A 7 -12.50 1.86 7.51
CA LEU A 7 -11.92 2.79 8.48
C LEU A 7 -10.61 3.37 7.98
N THR A 8 -10.37 4.62 8.30
CA THR A 8 -9.03 5.22 8.21
C THR A 8 -8.51 5.50 9.61
N GLY A 9 -7.23 5.36 9.83
CA GLY A 9 -6.63 5.63 11.12
C GLY A 9 -5.10 5.54 11.12
N LEU A 10 -4.56 5.80 12.30
CA LEU A 10 -3.13 5.69 12.58
C LEU A 10 -2.82 4.32 13.16
N VAL A 11 -1.80 3.66 12.65
CA VAL A 11 -1.24 2.42 13.22
C VAL A 11 -0.53 2.76 14.53
N ALA A 12 -1.16 2.44 15.64
CA ALA A 12 -0.72 2.87 16.97
C ALA A 12 0.33 1.94 17.60
N THR A 13 0.36 0.69 17.17
CA THR A 13 1.34 -0.30 17.65
C THR A 13 2.10 -0.90 16.49
N THR A 14 3.33 -1.36 16.74
CA THR A 14 4.07 -2.15 15.76
C THR A 14 3.25 -3.40 15.40
N PRO A 15 3.02 -3.67 14.10
CA PRO A 15 2.34 -4.87 13.67
C PRO A 15 3.05 -6.13 14.19
N ARG A 16 2.30 -7.01 14.80
CA ARG A 16 2.78 -8.29 15.31
C ARG A 16 2.40 -9.38 14.32
N HIS A 17 3.42 -10.00 13.73
CA HIS A 17 3.26 -11.14 12.84
C HIS A 17 3.55 -12.44 13.57
N LEU A 18 2.74 -13.46 13.34
CA LEU A 18 2.94 -14.81 13.84
C LEU A 18 2.39 -15.82 12.83
N VAL A 19 2.90 -17.04 12.89
CA VAL A 19 2.36 -18.18 12.14
C VAL A 19 1.86 -19.20 13.16
N THR A 20 0.62 -19.64 13.03
CA THR A 20 0.03 -20.65 13.91
C THR A 20 0.68 -22.02 13.69
N GLN A 21 0.42 -22.98 14.59
CA GLN A 21 0.90 -24.36 14.44
C GLN A 21 0.40 -25.00 13.15
N ASP A 22 -0.77 -24.61 12.68
CA ASP A 22 -1.37 -25.07 11.41
C ASP A 22 -0.83 -24.33 10.18
N GLY A 23 0.20 -23.50 10.34
CA GLY A 23 0.83 -22.76 9.25
C GLY A 23 0.06 -21.52 8.78
N LEU A 24 -0.93 -21.05 9.52
CA LEU A 24 -1.71 -19.85 9.16
C LEU A 24 -0.97 -18.57 9.57
N PRO A 25 -0.54 -17.72 8.63
CA PRO A 25 0.02 -16.41 8.94
C PRO A 25 -1.06 -15.45 9.45
N ILE A 26 -0.75 -14.75 10.54
CA ILE A 26 -1.63 -13.75 11.15
C ILE A 26 -0.78 -12.51 11.45
N THR A 27 -1.31 -11.33 11.12
CA THR A 27 -0.72 -10.05 11.50
C THR A 27 -1.77 -9.20 12.20
N SER A 28 -1.44 -8.66 13.35
CA SER A 28 -2.35 -7.83 14.12
C SER A 28 -1.68 -6.55 14.62
N PHE A 29 -2.47 -5.46 14.68
CA PHE A 29 -2.06 -4.18 15.21
C PHE A 29 -3.25 -3.39 15.74
N ARG A 30 -2.97 -2.36 16.56
CA ARG A 30 -3.98 -1.42 17.02
C ARG A 30 -4.08 -0.25 16.08
N LEU A 31 -5.30 0.10 15.70
CA LEU A 31 -5.64 1.24 14.87
C LEU A 31 -6.35 2.30 15.72
N ALA A 32 -5.84 3.52 15.69
CA ALA A 32 -6.47 4.69 16.29
C ALA A 32 -7.18 5.47 15.19
N SER A 33 -8.51 5.46 15.22
CA SER A 33 -9.34 6.23 14.30
C SER A 33 -9.93 7.42 15.06
N SER A 34 -9.50 8.62 14.72
CA SER A 34 -10.02 9.86 15.29
C SER A 34 -10.80 10.64 14.24
N SER A 35 -12.00 11.06 14.57
CA SER A 35 -12.77 11.96 13.72
C SER A 35 -12.42 13.39 14.08
N ARG A 36 -12.10 14.22 13.08
CA ARG A 36 -11.97 15.66 13.29
C ARG A 36 -13.31 16.32 13.02
N ARG A 37 -13.73 17.21 13.90
CA ARG A 37 -14.91 18.01 13.70
C ARG A 37 -14.56 19.50 13.73
N PHE A 38 -15.27 20.29 12.93
CA PHE A 38 -15.11 21.73 12.97
C PHE A 38 -15.93 22.31 14.13
N ASP A 39 -15.25 22.94 15.10
CA ASP A 39 -15.88 23.67 16.18
C ASP A 39 -16.19 25.09 15.70
N ARG A 40 -17.48 25.36 15.49
CA ARG A 40 -17.94 26.68 15.02
C ARG A 40 -17.76 27.79 16.07
N ALA A 41 -17.77 27.43 17.34
CA ALA A 41 -17.60 28.42 18.44
C ALA A 41 -16.15 28.90 18.51
N GLN A 42 -15.19 28.00 18.25
CA GLN A 42 -13.76 28.31 18.29
C GLN A 42 -13.18 28.56 16.88
N ASN A 43 -14.01 28.43 15.84
CA ASN A 43 -13.63 28.58 14.43
C ASN A 43 -12.37 27.77 14.05
N ARG A 44 -12.27 26.54 14.57
CA ARG A 44 -11.13 25.65 14.34
C ARG A 44 -11.54 24.19 14.28
N TRP A 45 -10.69 23.39 13.62
CA TRP A 45 -10.81 21.94 13.66
C TRP A 45 -10.30 21.42 15.00
N VAL A 46 -11.14 20.65 15.69
CA VAL A 46 -10.79 19.96 16.93
C VAL A 46 -10.80 18.46 16.71
N ASP A 47 -9.86 17.78 17.35
CA ASP A 47 -9.86 16.32 17.33
C ASP A 47 -11.01 15.82 18.21
N GLY A 48 -11.81 14.92 17.65
CA GLY A 48 -12.86 14.22 18.36
C GLY A 48 -12.30 13.06 19.18
N GLU A 49 -13.21 12.26 19.68
CA GLU A 49 -12.84 11.05 20.40
C GLU A 49 -12.09 10.07 19.48
N THR A 50 -11.08 9.41 20.04
CA THR A 50 -10.34 8.37 19.33
C THR A 50 -10.97 7.03 19.60
N ASN A 51 -11.43 6.37 18.53
CA ASN A 51 -11.91 5.00 18.58
C ASN A 51 -10.74 4.04 18.35
N TRP A 52 -10.68 2.99 19.13
CA TRP A 52 -9.62 2.02 19.13
C TRP A 52 -10.11 0.69 18.57
N PHE A 53 -9.46 0.23 17.50
CA PHE A 53 -9.76 -1.04 16.86
C PHE A 53 -8.55 -1.96 16.91
N THR A 54 -8.80 -3.26 17.02
CA THR A 54 -7.78 -4.30 16.75
C THR A 54 -7.97 -4.77 15.31
N ILE A 55 -6.96 -4.59 14.49
CA ILE A 55 -6.97 -5.06 13.10
C ILE A 55 -6.26 -6.39 13.05
N THR A 56 -6.86 -7.38 12.43
CA THR A 56 -6.28 -8.70 12.24
C THR A 56 -6.37 -9.10 10.77
N ALA A 57 -5.24 -9.35 10.17
CA ALA A 57 -5.12 -9.85 8.80
C ALA A 57 -4.67 -11.31 8.80
N PHE A 58 -5.10 -12.07 7.80
CA PHE A 58 -4.82 -13.49 7.66
C PHE A 58 -4.18 -13.80 6.31
N ARG A 59 -3.50 -14.95 6.24
CA ARG A 59 -2.92 -15.49 5.01
C ARG A 59 -1.97 -14.50 4.31
N GLN A 60 -2.13 -14.33 3.01
CA GLN A 60 -1.27 -13.44 2.22
C GLN A 60 -1.36 -11.97 2.64
N LEU A 61 -2.55 -11.51 3.03
CA LEU A 61 -2.71 -10.16 3.55
C LEU A 61 -1.87 -9.95 4.83
N ALA A 62 -1.79 -10.96 5.69
CA ALA A 62 -0.96 -10.90 6.89
C ALA A 62 0.53 -10.75 6.57
N ILE A 63 1.04 -11.54 5.62
CA ILE A 63 2.44 -11.49 5.20
C ILE A 63 2.77 -10.11 4.60
N ASN A 64 1.95 -9.65 3.68
CA ASN A 64 2.17 -8.36 3.02
C ASN A 64 2.02 -7.19 4.00
N SER A 65 1.07 -7.25 4.92
CA SER A 65 0.90 -6.20 5.93
C SER A 65 2.08 -6.12 6.90
N ALA A 66 2.67 -7.27 7.27
CA ALA A 66 3.83 -7.30 8.15
C ALA A 66 5.06 -6.61 7.56
N THR A 67 5.20 -6.61 6.23
CA THR A 67 6.32 -5.99 5.51
C THR A 67 6.05 -4.56 5.06
N SER A 68 4.77 -4.20 4.90
CA SER A 68 4.38 -2.92 4.28
C SER A 68 3.86 -1.89 5.27
N VAL A 69 3.38 -2.32 6.45
CA VAL A 69 2.74 -1.44 7.43
C VAL A 69 3.62 -1.30 8.66
N SER A 70 3.86 -0.08 9.07
CA SER A 70 4.67 0.27 10.24
C SER A 70 3.86 1.09 11.26
N LYS A 71 4.32 1.07 12.52
CA LYS A 71 3.76 1.98 13.54
C LYS A 71 3.95 3.43 13.11
N GLY A 72 2.88 4.20 13.16
CA GLY A 72 2.86 5.61 12.74
C GLY A 72 2.29 5.82 11.34
N ASP A 73 2.11 4.77 10.55
CA ASP A 73 1.50 4.89 9.23
C ASP A 73 0.01 5.21 9.34
N ARG A 74 -0.49 5.96 8.38
CA ARG A 74 -1.92 6.12 8.18
C ARG A 74 -2.40 5.14 7.13
N VAL A 75 -3.42 4.37 7.49
CA VAL A 75 -3.94 3.29 6.66
C VAL A 75 -5.45 3.35 6.52
N LEU A 76 -5.93 2.86 5.38
CA LEU A 76 -7.31 2.49 5.13
C LEU A 76 -7.42 0.98 5.33
N VAL A 77 -8.39 0.57 6.13
CA VAL A 77 -8.70 -0.84 6.39
C VAL A 77 -10.15 -1.08 6.04
N THR A 78 -10.41 -2.12 5.27
CA THR A 78 -11.76 -2.63 5.02
C THR A 78 -11.83 -4.08 5.48
N GLY A 79 -12.90 -4.44 6.16
CA GLY A 79 -13.08 -5.79 6.68
C GLY A 79 -14.33 -5.96 7.51
N ARG A 80 -14.46 -7.13 8.10
CA ARG A 80 -15.61 -7.50 8.92
C ARG A 80 -15.45 -7.05 10.35
N LEU A 81 -16.46 -6.35 10.84
CA LEU A 81 -16.54 -5.95 12.24
C LEU A 81 -16.88 -7.16 13.11
N ARG A 82 -16.12 -7.32 14.19
CA ARG A 82 -16.35 -8.29 15.26
C ARG A 82 -16.30 -7.59 16.61
N VAL A 83 -17.36 -7.68 17.35
CA VAL A 83 -17.44 -7.18 18.72
C VAL A 83 -17.32 -8.40 19.63
N ARG A 84 -16.35 -8.38 20.53
CA ARG A 84 -16.11 -9.45 21.51
C ARG A 84 -16.10 -8.88 22.90
N ASP A 85 -16.94 -9.42 23.74
CA ASP A 85 -16.87 -9.18 25.17
C ASP A 85 -15.79 -10.07 25.79
N TRP A 86 -15.01 -9.52 26.65
CA TRP A 86 -14.00 -10.23 27.41
C TRP A 86 -14.14 -9.94 28.90
N ASP A 87 -13.87 -10.95 29.69
CA ASP A 87 -13.84 -10.90 31.15
C ASP A 87 -12.63 -11.72 31.62
N ASN A 88 -11.75 -11.12 32.39
CA ASN A 88 -10.60 -11.78 32.99
C ASN A 88 -10.76 -12.00 34.50
N GLY A 89 -11.96 -11.89 35.03
CA GLY A 89 -12.30 -12.06 36.45
C GLY A 89 -12.06 -10.82 37.31
N GLU A 90 -11.19 -9.89 36.90
CA GLU A 90 -10.95 -8.62 37.57
C GLU A 90 -11.56 -7.45 36.81
N ARG A 91 -11.59 -7.55 35.51
CA ARG A 91 -12.11 -6.52 34.59
C ARG A 91 -12.83 -7.17 33.44
N ALA A 92 -13.95 -6.59 33.07
CA ALA A 92 -14.69 -6.93 31.87
C ALA A 92 -14.70 -5.74 30.91
N GLY A 93 -14.78 -6.02 29.61
CA GLY A 93 -14.85 -4.98 28.59
C GLY A 93 -15.21 -5.54 27.24
N THR A 94 -15.43 -4.63 26.29
CA THR A 94 -15.73 -4.97 24.92
C THR A 94 -14.51 -4.61 24.05
N SER A 95 -14.02 -5.55 23.27
CA SER A 95 -13.02 -5.30 22.23
C SER A 95 -13.69 -5.24 20.87
N VAL A 96 -13.36 -4.19 20.12
CA VAL A 96 -13.82 -4.03 18.74
C VAL A 96 -12.67 -4.45 17.83
N GLU A 97 -12.90 -5.53 17.11
CA GLU A 97 -11.94 -6.15 16.21
C GLU A 97 -12.41 -6.03 14.76
N ILE A 98 -11.47 -5.90 13.84
CA ILE A 98 -11.74 -5.94 12.41
C ILE A 98 -10.90 -7.03 11.79
N GLU A 99 -11.58 -8.02 11.22
CA GLU A 99 -10.98 -9.02 10.37
C GLU A 99 -10.78 -8.39 8.98
N ALA A 100 -9.55 -7.95 8.71
CA ALA A 100 -9.25 -7.18 7.52
C ALA A 100 -9.34 -8.04 6.24
N GLU A 101 -10.01 -7.50 5.23
CA GLU A 101 -10.06 -8.02 3.88
C GLU A 101 -9.13 -7.23 2.94
N SER A 102 -8.90 -5.96 3.25
CA SER A 102 -7.99 -5.09 2.52
C SER A 102 -7.33 -4.08 3.46
N ILE A 103 -6.06 -3.81 3.22
CA ILE A 103 -5.28 -2.79 3.94
C ILE A 103 -4.45 -2.04 2.91
N GLY A 104 -4.43 -0.72 2.99
CA GLY A 104 -3.60 0.14 2.14
C GLY A 104 -3.16 1.40 2.87
N HIS A 105 -2.11 2.04 2.40
CA HIS A 105 -1.69 3.33 2.91
C HIS A 105 -2.67 4.43 2.49
N ASP A 106 -2.95 5.36 3.39
CA ASP A 106 -3.71 6.57 3.08
C ASP A 106 -2.77 7.59 2.41
N LEU A 107 -2.90 7.71 1.09
CA LEU A 107 -2.02 8.54 0.25
C LEU A 107 -2.24 10.06 0.43
N VAL A 108 -3.21 10.49 1.23
CA VAL A 108 -3.31 11.89 1.66
C VAL A 108 -2.07 12.30 2.48
N TRP A 109 -1.43 11.34 3.16
CA TRP A 109 -0.34 11.59 4.10
C TRP A 109 1.04 11.22 3.60
N GLY A 110 1.13 10.60 2.42
CA GLY A 110 2.41 10.17 1.89
C GLY A 110 2.29 9.45 0.56
N SER A 111 3.40 8.94 0.06
CA SER A 111 3.48 8.12 -1.15
C SER A 111 3.84 6.68 -0.80
N SER A 112 3.47 5.76 -1.66
CA SER A 112 3.73 4.33 -1.49
C SER A 112 4.24 3.73 -2.80
N VAL A 113 5.13 2.76 -2.69
CA VAL A 113 5.62 1.98 -3.83
C VAL A 113 4.98 0.59 -3.77
N PHE A 114 4.30 0.20 -4.84
CA PHE A 114 3.65 -1.09 -4.93
C PHE A 114 4.54 -2.11 -5.64
N THR A 115 4.77 -3.24 -4.98
CA THR A 115 5.41 -4.42 -5.59
C THR A 115 4.42 -5.57 -5.57
N ARG A 116 4.12 -6.13 -6.74
CA ARG A 116 3.18 -7.24 -6.86
C ARG A 116 3.79 -8.52 -6.29
N THR A 117 3.07 -9.14 -5.35
CA THR A 117 3.39 -10.50 -4.89
C THR A 117 2.68 -11.51 -5.80
N VAL A 118 3.44 -12.36 -6.48
CA VAL A 118 2.90 -13.46 -7.27
C VAL A 118 2.61 -14.62 -6.33
N LEU A 119 1.35 -14.96 -6.17
CA LEU A 119 0.95 -16.17 -5.46
C LEU A 119 1.17 -17.36 -6.41
N HIS A 120 2.17 -18.19 -6.13
CA HIS A 120 2.24 -19.50 -6.76
C HIS A 120 1.10 -20.33 -6.16
N ARG A 121 0.12 -20.66 -6.95
CA ARG A 121 -0.81 -21.73 -6.62
C ARG A 121 -0.05 -23.02 -6.84
N ASP A 122 0.26 -23.72 -5.77
CA ASP A 122 0.98 -25.02 -5.80
C ASP A 122 0.16 -26.16 -6.45
N ASN A 123 -0.74 -25.85 -7.37
CA ASN A 123 -1.60 -26.83 -8.03
C ASN A 123 -1.90 -26.52 -9.51
N GLU A 124 -1.00 -25.84 -10.23
CA GLU A 124 -1.04 -25.86 -11.69
C GLU A 124 0.28 -26.45 -12.16
N ALA A 125 0.18 -27.68 -12.69
CA ALA A 125 1.20 -28.26 -13.55
C ALA A 125 1.62 -27.21 -14.59
N PRO A 126 2.92 -27.10 -14.93
CA PRO A 126 3.34 -26.12 -15.92
C PRO A 126 2.62 -26.43 -17.23
N ASP A 127 1.72 -25.54 -17.64
CA ASP A 127 1.20 -25.54 -19.00
C ASP A 127 2.39 -25.33 -19.95
N ALA A 128 2.90 -26.47 -20.42
CA ALA A 128 3.87 -26.56 -21.50
C ALA A 128 3.14 -26.22 -22.80
N ASN A 129 2.71 -24.99 -22.97
CA ASN A 129 2.34 -24.50 -24.31
C ASN A 129 2.18 -22.97 -24.34
N VAL A 130 3.27 -22.24 -24.05
CA VAL A 130 3.43 -20.92 -24.64
C VAL A 130 4.46 -21.09 -25.74
N ALA A 131 3.97 -21.47 -26.91
CA ALA A 131 4.70 -21.37 -28.15
C ALA A 131 5.07 -19.90 -28.33
N VAL A 132 6.33 -19.57 -28.11
CA VAL A 132 6.93 -18.34 -28.62
C VAL A 132 6.88 -18.48 -30.13
N MET A 133 5.97 -17.74 -30.76
CA MET A 133 6.03 -17.53 -32.19
C MET A 133 7.22 -16.62 -32.48
N PRO A 134 8.20 -17.05 -33.27
CA PRO A 134 9.21 -16.15 -33.79
C PRO A 134 8.53 -15.23 -34.81
N ASP A 135 8.66 -13.96 -34.62
CA ASP A 135 8.31 -12.93 -35.61
C ASP A 135 9.34 -13.03 -36.75
N GLU A 136 8.95 -13.73 -37.82
CA GLU A 136 9.64 -13.70 -39.09
C GLU A 136 8.93 -12.71 -40.01
N SER A 137 9.43 -11.52 -40.08
CA SER A 137 9.29 -10.67 -41.26
C SER A 137 10.55 -9.85 -41.47
N GLY A 138 11.58 -10.51 -41.93
CA GLY A 138 12.64 -9.88 -42.69
C GLY A 138 12.35 -10.02 -44.18
N GLN A 139 12.43 -8.94 -44.88
CA GLN A 139 12.81 -8.75 -46.30
C GLN A 139 12.41 -7.33 -46.63
N GLY A 140 13.31 -6.42 -46.84
CA GLY A 140 14.32 -6.42 -47.89
C GLY A 140 13.77 -5.63 -49.05
N SER A 141 14.20 -4.43 -49.22
CA SER A 141 14.45 -3.87 -50.55
C SER A 141 15.25 -2.57 -50.39
N ASP A 142 16.42 -2.66 -50.94
CA ASP A 142 17.33 -1.60 -51.34
C ASP A 142 16.57 -0.50 -52.10
N ILE A 143 16.95 0.75 -51.93
CA ILE A 143 17.14 1.71 -53.02
C ILE A 143 18.09 2.81 -52.52
N ASP A 144 19.22 2.87 -53.15
CA ASP A 144 20.20 3.90 -53.46
C ASP A 144 19.80 5.36 -53.20
N GLU A 145 20.73 6.05 -52.61
CA GLU A 145 21.76 6.92 -53.23
C GLU A 145 21.43 8.43 -53.24
N LEU A 146 22.45 9.17 -52.87
CA LEU A 146 22.85 10.52 -53.23
C LEU A 146 22.29 11.71 -52.43
N GLY A 147 23.26 12.47 -51.91
CA GLY A 147 23.14 13.90 -51.67
C GLY A 147 24.06 14.43 -50.58
N GLU A 148 25.29 14.68 -50.95
CA GLU A 148 26.25 15.56 -50.28
C GLU A 148 25.68 16.94 -50.01
N ALA A 149 26.16 17.54 -48.94
CA ALA A 149 26.87 18.82 -48.88
C ALA A 149 26.57 19.56 -47.58
N ASP A 150 27.59 19.69 -46.76
CA ASP A 150 28.27 20.92 -46.34
C ASP A 150 27.42 22.01 -45.72
N ASP A 151 27.72 22.46 -44.58
CA ASP A 151 28.60 23.50 -44.13
C ASP A 151 28.28 23.95 -42.70
N GLU A 152 29.28 23.87 -41.91
CA GLU A 152 29.92 24.91 -41.08
C GLU A 152 29.04 25.80 -40.16
N ASP A 153 29.42 25.74 -38.94
CA ASP A 153 30.11 26.80 -38.17
C ASP A 153 29.30 27.38 -36.98
N SER A 154 30.05 27.43 -35.89
CA SER A 154 29.97 28.37 -34.81
C SER A 154 29.29 27.97 -33.51
N ALA A 155 30.11 27.40 -32.66
CA ALA A 155 30.20 27.78 -31.25
C ALA A 155 31.14 29.00 -31.12
N PRO A 156 31.36 29.65 -29.98
CA PRO A 156 30.71 29.67 -28.67
C PRO A 156 30.47 31.12 -28.17
N THR A 157 29.85 31.36 -27.00
CA THR A 157 30.35 32.34 -26.04
C THR A 157 29.70 32.27 -24.66
N SER A 158 30.52 32.01 -23.74
CA SER A 158 30.58 32.26 -22.33
C SER A 158 30.18 33.66 -21.87
N ARG A 159 29.53 33.81 -20.72
CA ARG A 159 29.75 34.82 -19.66
C ARG A 159 28.72 34.57 -18.52
N LYS A 160 29.09 34.07 -17.38
CA LYS A 160 29.80 34.56 -16.19
C LYS A 160 29.37 35.97 -15.72
N LYS A 161 28.77 36.00 -14.52
CA LYS A 161 28.96 36.94 -13.39
C LYS A 161 27.64 37.04 -12.61
N ALA A 162 27.51 36.58 -11.40
CA ALA A 162 28.11 36.97 -10.11
C ALA A 162 27.41 38.17 -9.45
N MET A 163 27.02 37.89 -8.17
CA MET A 163 26.99 38.73 -6.96
C MET A 163 25.78 39.68 -6.75
N ALA A 164 25.08 39.39 -5.71
CA ALA A 164 25.08 40.05 -4.38
C ALA A 164 24.02 41.19 -4.21
N SER A 165 23.14 41.02 -3.36
CA SER A 165 22.89 41.68 -2.08
C SER A 165 21.77 40.93 -1.35
#